data_56907e4dbaff78985865f93319168993
#
_entry.id   56907e4dbaff78985865f93319168993
#
_cell.length_a   1.000
_cell.length_b   1.000
_cell.length_c   1.000
_cell.angle_alpha   90.00
_cell.angle_beta   90.00
_cell.angle_gamma   90.00
#
_symmetry.space_group_name_H-M   'P 1'
#
loop_
_entity.id
_entity.type
_entity.pdbx_description
1 polymer ?
#
loop_
_entity_poly.entity_id
_entity_poly.type
_entity_poly.pdbx_seq_one_letter_code
_entity_poly.pdbx_strand_id
1 'polypeptide(L)'
;YVELISLPVFVMLNMFGMNSMMKDMRSRLVGHELTPKLVNHAFPEGFEAMDGGLRTALHQGMVEQITTARFIHPNQIRVMELLGEHTEVDSQPNAEQQRRANRFLLAVFSMSGKNSSRCKKLIKQLELQLGHSEVELINQEIYDAIYDLKPLSRPWP
;
A
#
# COMPACT_ATOMS: atom_id res chain seq x y z
N TYR A 1 -19.60 -42.59 5.55
CA TYR A 1 -20.35 -41.34 5.23
C TYR A 1 -19.55 -40.08 5.60
N VAL A 2 -18.69 -40.13 6.61
CA VAL A 2 -17.86 -38.97 7.02
C VAL A 2 -16.76 -38.67 5.99
N GLU A 3 -16.19 -39.70 5.37
CA GLU A 3 -15.11 -39.55 4.36
C GLU A 3 -15.59 -38.90 3.05
N LEU A 4 -16.85 -39.09 2.66
CA LEU A 4 -17.42 -38.55 1.43
C LEU A 4 -17.71 -37.04 1.52
N ILE A 5 -17.90 -36.50 2.74
CA ILE A 5 -18.17 -35.08 2.99
C ILE A 5 -16.85 -34.33 3.28
N SER A 6 -15.87 -35.00 3.89
CA SER A 6 -14.61 -34.38 4.27
C SER A 6 -13.72 -34.05 3.06
N LEU A 7 -13.73 -34.87 2.00
CA LEU A 7 -12.89 -34.68 0.83
C LEU A 7 -13.20 -33.39 0.05
N PRO A 8 -14.45 -33.06 -0.32
CA PRO A 8 -14.79 -31.81 -0.97
C PRO A 8 -14.45 -30.59 -0.12
N VAL A 9 -14.72 -30.65 1.19
CA VAL A 9 -14.40 -29.57 2.13
C VAL A 9 -12.89 -29.37 2.21
N PHE A 10 -12.11 -30.42 2.29
CA PHE A 10 -10.65 -30.36 2.31
C PHE A 10 -10.08 -29.78 1.01
N VAL A 11 -10.61 -30.20 -0.15
CA VAL A 11 -10.22 -29.64 -1.45
C VAL A 11 -10.57 -28.16 -1.53
N MET A 12 -11.76 -27.76 -1.11
CA MET A 12 -12.14 -26.34 -1.09
C MET A 12 -11.23 -25.50 -0.16
N LEU A 13 -10.95 -25.97 1.05
CA LEU A 13 -10.05 -25.28 1.99
C LEU A 13 -8.65 -25.16 1.42
N ASN A 14 -8.12 -26.19 0.76
CA ASN A 14 -6.83 -26.13 0.10
C ASN A 14 -6.82 -25.15 -1.08
N MET A 15 -7.86 -25.14 -1.91
CA MET A 15 -7.98 -24.17 -3.01
C MET A 15 -8.04 -22.74 -2.50
N PHE A 16 -8.81 -22.45 -1.44
CA PHE A 16 -8.85 -21.12 -0.82
C PHE A 16 -7.51 -20.73 -0.21
N GLY A 17 -6.84 -21.66 0.48
CA GLY A 17 -5.51 -21.45 1.04
C GLY A 17 -4.47 -21.14 -0.04
N MET A 18 -4.45 -21.94 -1.09
CA MET A 18 -3.54 -21.73 -2.24
C MET A 18 -3.79 -20.41 -2.95
N ASN A 19 -5.04 -20.05 -3.22
CA ASN A 19 -5.38 -18.76 -3.84
C ASN A 19 -4.93 -17.57 -2.98
N SER A 20 -5.13 -17.64 -1.67
CA SER A 20 -4.67 -16.61 -0.75
C SER A 20 -3.14 -16.50 -0.74
N MET A 21 -2.46 -17.65 -0.76
CA MET A 21 -1.00 -17.72 -0.78
C MET A 21 -0.42 -17.18 -2.09
N MET A 22 -1.01 -17.54 -3.22
CA MET A 22 -0.61 -17.03 -4.54
C MET A 22 -0.81 -15.52 -4.64
N LYS A 23 -1.91 -14.98 -4.13
CA LYS A 23 -2.15 -13.53 -4.07
C LYS A 23 -1.10 -12.82 -3.22
N ASP A 24 -0.76 -13.36 -2.06
CA ASP A 24 0.27 -12.80 -1.19
C ASP A 24 1.66 -12.84 -1.85
N MET A 25 2.03 -13.97 -2.45
CA MET A 25 3.28 -14.10 -3.19
C MET A 25 3.37 -13.11 -4.36
N ARG A 26 2.30 -12.98 -5.13
CA ARG A 26 2.24 -12.03 -6.24
C ARG A 26 2.37 -10.59 -5.78
N SER A 27 1.66 -10.22 -4.72
CA SER A 27 1.78 -8.90 -4.09
C SER A 27 3.23 -8.60 -3.65
N ARG A 28 3.94 -9.58 -3.11
CA ARG A 28 5.35 -9.42 -2.70
C ARG A 28 6.30 -9.28 -3.87
N LEU A 29 6.18 -10.13 -4.88
CA LEU A 29 7.07 -10.14 -6.03
C LEU A 29 6.82 -8.92 -6.94
N VAL A 30 5.58 -8.75 -7.39
CA VAL A 30 5.23 -7.63 -8.27
C VAL A 30 5.32 -6.31 -7.54
N GLY A 31 4.92 -6.25 -6.27
CA GLY A 31 4.99 -5.06 -5.45
C GLY A 31 6.42 -4.58 -5.22
N HIS A 32 7.39 -5.49 -5.13
CA HIS A 32 8.80 -5.12 -5.01
C HIS A 32 9.29 -4.34 -6.25
N GLU A 33 8.90 -4.80 -7.44
CA GLU A 33 9.23 -4.12 -8.71
C GLU A 33 8.36 -2.87 -8.94
N LEU A 34 7.12 -2.89 -8.45
CA LEU A 34 6.18 -1.79 -8.59
C LEU A 34 6.55 -0.60 -7.68
N THR A 35 7.15 -0.85 -6.51
CA THR A 35 7.46 0.19 -5.52
C THR A 35 8.28 1.36 -6.10
N PRO A 36 9.42 1.15 -6.78
CA PRO A 36 10.15 2.26 -7.39
C PRO A 36 9.35 3.00 -8.47
N LYS A 37 8.55 2.26 -9.25
CA LYS A 37 7.69 2.85 -10.28
C LYS A 37 6.59 3.70 -9.64
N LEU A 38 6.02 3.25 -8.53
CA LEU A 38 5.01 3.97 -7.77
C LEU A 38 5.59 5.26 -7.18
N VAL A 39 6.82 5.20 -6.65
CA VAL A 39 7.53 6.39 -6.17
C VAL A 39 7.71 7.41 -7.28
N ASN A 40 8.23 7.00 -8.43
CA ASN A 40 8.43 7.89 -9.57
C ASN A 40 7.10 8.42 -10.14
N HIS A 41 6.03 7.66 -10.02
CA HIS A 41 4.69 8.05 -10.45
C HIS A 41 4.08 9.12 -9.53
N ALA A 42 4.18 8.92 -8.22
CA ALA A 42 3.64 9.84 -7.23
C ALA A 42 4.53 11.09 -7.02
N PHE A 43 5.84 10.92 -7.22
CA PHE A 43 6.87 11.93 -6.95
C PHE A 43 7.90 11.94 -8.09
N PRO A 44 7.54 12.50 -9.26
CA PRO A 44 8.43 12.55 -10.42
C PRO A 44 9.72 13.34 -10.14
N GLU A 45 9.68 14.26 -9.17
CA GLU A 45 10.84 15.02 -8.68
C GLU A 45 11.85 14.17 -7.89
N GLY A 46 11.45 12.97 -7.47
CA GLY A 46 12.23 12.08 -6.60
C GLY A 46 12.19 12.50 -5.13
N PHE A 47 12.48 11.53 -4.26
CA PHE A 47 12.45 11.76 -2.81
C PHE A 47 13.51 12.76 -2.31
N GLU A 48 14.63 12.89 -3.01
CA GLU A 48 15.70 13.81 -2.63
C GLU A 48 15.32 15.28 -2.81
N ALA A 49 14.55 15.56 -3.87
CA ALA A 49 14.07 16.92 -4.17
C ALA A 49 12.76 17.27 -3.48
N MET A 50 12.22 16.34 -2.66
CA MET A 50 10.95 16.51 -2.00
C MET A 50 11.03 17.56 -0.89
N ASP A 51 9.97 18.38 -0.81
CA ASP A 51 9.81 19.36 0.26
C ASP A 51 9.77 18.69 1.64
N GLY A 52 10.36 19.33 2.66
CA GLY A 52 10.47 18.79 4.01
C GLY A 52 9.13 18.44 4.66
N GLY A 53 8.09 19.25 4.43
CA GLY A 53 6.75 18.98 4.96
C GLY A 53 6.14 17.71 4.37
N LEU A 54 6.27 17.50 3.06
CA LEU A 54 5.82 16.28 2.38
C LEU A 54 6.61 15.05 2.86
N ARG A 55 7.93 15.17 2.99
CA ARG A 55 8.79 14.10 3.52
C ARG A 55 8.39 13.71 4.95
N THR A 56 8.12 14.71 5.80
CA THR A 56 7.64 14.50 7.16
C THR A 56 6.31 13.75 7.17
N ALA A 57 5.33 14.17 6.35
CA ALA A 57 4.04 13.50 6.26
C ALA A 57 4.15 12.05 5.81
N LEU A 58 4.99 11.76 4.81
CA LEU A 58 5.25 10.40 4.33
C LEU A 58 5.90 9.53 5.40
N HIS A 59 6.91 10.05 6.07
CA HIS A 59 7.63 9.31 7.09
C HIS A 59 6.73 8.97 8.27
N GLN A 60 5.98 9.94 8.78
CA GLN A 60 5.01 9.74 9.86
C GLN A 60 3.92 8.73 9.47
N GLY A 61 3.36 8.85 8.27
CA GLY A 61 2.34 7.94 7.78
C GLY A 61 2.88 6.51 7.57
N MET A 62 4.10 6.34 7.09
CA MET A 62 4.74 5.02 6.97
C MET A 62 5.01 4.40 8.34
N VAL A 63 5.51 5.17 9.29
CA VAL A 63 5.71 4.70 10.69
C VAL A 63 4.37 4.28 11.30
N GLU A 64 3.32 5.05 11.11
CA GLU A 64 1.97 4.70 11.57
C GLU A 64 1.46 3.40 10.93
N GLN A 65 1.63 3.22 9.62
CA GLN A 65 1.27 1.98 8.94
C GLN A 65 2.01 0.77 9.50
N ILE A 66 3.33 0.87 9.67
CA ILE A 66 4.19 -0.22 10.15
C ILE A 66 3.85 -0.57 11.60
N THR A 67 3.67 0.43 12.46
CA THR A 67 3.36 0.21 13.89
C THR A 67 1.94 -0.31 14.11
N THR A 68 1.02 0.03 13.20
CA THR A 68 -0.37 -0.45 13.25
C THR A 68 -0.51 -1.85 12.67
N ALA A 69 0.35 -2.23 11.73
CA ALA A 69 0.32 -3.54 11.10
C ALA A 69 0.76 -4.65 12.08
N ARG A 70 0.11 -5.81 12.00
CA ARG A 70 0.53 -7.01 12.76
C ARG A 70 1.83 -7.60 12.22
N PHE A 71 2.05 -7.46 10.91
CA PHE A 71 3.24 -7.91 10.20
C PHE A 71 3.67 -6.81 9.23
N ILE A 72 4.95 -6.54 9.20
CA ILE A 72 5.54 -5.60 8.25
C ILE A 72 5.60 -6.28 6.89
N HIS A 73 5.02 -5.64 5.88
CA HIS A 73 5.08 -6.15 4.52
C HIS A 73 6.40 -5.73 3.83
N PRO A 74 7.04 -6.59 3.03
CA PRO A 74 8.30 -6.25 2.35
C PRO A 74 8.24 -4.96 1.52
N ASN A 75 7.11 -4.67 0.90
CA ASN A 75 6.91 -3.44 0.14
C ASN A 75 6.97 -2.18 1.02
N GLN A 76 6.51 -2.26 2.28
CA GLN A 76 6.63 -1.16 3.24
C GLN A 76 8.09 -0.91 3.64
N ILE A 77 8.86 -1.98 3.85
CA ILE A 77 10.30 -1.88 4.10
C ILE A 77 10.98 -1.20 2.90
N ARG A 78 10.65 -1.63 1.69
CA ARG A 78 11.23 -1.07 0.47
C ARG A 78 10.92 0.42 0.31
N VAL A 79 9.72 0.86 0.65
CA VAL A 79 9.37 2.29 0.66
C VAL A 79 10.22 3.04 1.68
N MET A 80 10.38 2.51 2.90
CA MET A 80 11.22 3.14 3.93
C MET A 80 12.69 3.24 3.52
N GLU A 81 13.22 2.21 2.88
CA GLU A 81 14.58 2.25 2.31
C GLU A 81 14.74 3.36 1.27
N LEU A 82 13.75 3.54 0.40
CA LEU A 82 13.75 4.56 -0.64
C LEU A 82 13.57 5.98 -0.07
N LEU A 83 12.77 6.13 1.00
CA LEU A 83 12.61 7.40 1.71
C LEU A 83 13.89 7.85 2.40
N GLY A 84 14.74 6.88 2.77
CA GLY A 84 15.99 7.14 3.49
C GLY A 84 15.78 7.61 4.94
N GLU A 85 16.87 8.03 5.56
CA GLU A 85 16.84 8.56 6.91
C GLU A 85 16.07 9.89 6.95
N HIS A 86 15.17 10.01 7.91
CA HIS A 86 14.48 11.26 8.18
C HIS A 86 15.32 12.08 9.15
N THR A 87 16.02 13.06 8.63
CA THR A 87 16.51 14.15 9.48
C THR A 87 15.30 15.01 9.81
N GLU A 88 14.98 15.13 11.08
CA GLU A 88 13.89 15.97 11.59
C GLU A 88 13.96 17.36 10.93
N VAL A 89 13.06 17.59 10.00
CA VAL A 89 12.84 18.90 9.44
C VAL A 89 11.59 19.42 10.12
N ASP A 90 11.73 20.50 10.88
CA ASP A 90 10.65 21.18 11.64
C ASP A 90 9.53 21.77 10.74
N SER A 91 9.35 21.28 9.55
CA SER A 91 8.33 21.76 8.62
C SER A 91 7.07 20.92 8.71
N GLN A 92 6.01 21.52 9.21
CA GLN A 92 4.70 20.90 9.19
C GLN A 92 4.16 20.82 7.76
N PRO A 93 3.58 19.68 7.34
CA PRO A 93 2.99 19.56 6.01
C PRO A 93 1.79 20.48 5.86
N ASN A 94 1.68 21.14 4.72
CA ASN A 94 0.44 21.84 4.35
C ASN A 94 -0.63 20.83 3.87
N ALA A 95 -1.86 21.31 3.63
CA ALA A 95 -2.98 20.45 3.26
C ALA A 95 -2.76 19.68 1.95
N GLU A 96 -2.09 20.28 0.98
CA GLU A 96 -1.78 19.65 -0.31
C GLU A 96 -0.70 18.56 -0.16
N GLN A 97 0.36 18.85 0.57
CA GLN A 97 1.42 17.90 0.89
C GLN A 97 0.87 16.69 1.66
N GLN A 98 -0.01 16.96 2.64
CA GLN A 98 -0.67 15.88 3.38
C GLN A 98 -1.55 15.03 2.46
N ARG A 99 -2.27 15.64 1.53
CA ARG A 99 -3.11 14.91 0.58
C ARG A 99 -2.27 14.06 -0.38
N ARG A 100 -1.18 14.60 -0.93
CA ARG A 100 -0.22 13.83 -1.76
C ARG A 100 0.37 12.65 -0.98
N ALA A 101 0.79 12.88 0.27
CA ALA A 101 1.28 11.81 1.14
C ALA A 101 0.21 10.74 1.34
N ASN A 102 -1.02 11.11 1.64
CA ASN A 102 -2.11 10.18 1.91
C ASN A 102 -2.44 9.29 0.71
N ARG A 103 -2.39 9.82 -0.52
CA ARG A 103 -2.55 9.03 -1.76
C ARG A 103 -1.49 7.95 -1.88
N PHE A 104 -0.25 8.34 -1.71
CA PHE A 104 0.88 7.40 -1.77
C PHE A 104 0.79 6.35 -0.66
N LEU A 105 0.51 6.77 0.57
CA LEU A 105 0.33 5.89 1.72
C LEU A 105 -0.81 4.88 1.51
N LEU A 106 -1.91 5.30 0.90
CA LEU A 106 -3.01 4.41 0.54
C LEU A 106 -2.56 3.38 -0.50
N ALA A 107 -1.81 3.79 -1.52
CA ALA A 107 -1.30 2.89 -2.54
C ALA A 107 -0.33 1.85 -1.96
N VAL A 108 0.61 2.27 -1.10
CA VAL A 108 1.51 1.35 -0.37
C VAL A 108 0.73 0.38 0.49
N PHE A 109 -0.34 0.86 1.11
CA PHE A 109 -1.24 0.03 1.91
C PHE A 109 -1.94 -1.03 1.07
N SER A 110 -2.46 -0.62 -0.09
CA SER A 110 -3.16 -1.50 -1.04
C SER A 110 -2.23 -2.58 -1.60
N MET A 111 -0.94 -2.26 -1.81
CA MET A 111 0.07 -3.24 -2.21
C MET A 111 0.34 -4.30 -1.13
N SER A 112 0.07 -4.01 0.12
CA SER A 112 0.35 -4.93 1.24
C SER A 112 -0.71 -6.02 1.43
N GLY A 113 -1.84 -5.95 0.74
CA GLY A 113 -2.81 -7.03 0.49
C GLY A 113 -3.60 -7.60 1.67
N LYS A 114 -3.21 -7.38 2.91
CA LYS A 114 -3.91 -7.92 4.10
C LYS A 114 -4.25 -6.84 5.10
N ASN A 115 -5.53 -6.56 5.19
CA ASN A 115 -6.06 -5.60 6.14
C ASN A 115 -6.43 -6.26 7.47
N SER A 116 -5.59 -6.09 8.49
CA SER A 116 -6.02 -6.37 9.87
C SER A 116 -7.14 -5.41 10.28
N SER A 117 -7.89 -5.75 11.32
CA SER A 117 -8.95 -4.85 11.84
C SER A 117 -8.41 -3.48 12.28
N ARG A 118 -7.14 -3.40 12.69
CA ARG A 118 -6.46 -2.13 13.00
C ARG A 118 -6.17 -1.32 11.74
N CYS A 119 -5.76 -1.99 10.69
CA CYS A 119 -5.53 -1.38 9.38
C CYS A 119 -6.82 -0.80 8.77
N LYS A 120 -7.98 -1.40 9.02
CA LYS A 120 -9.28 -0.87 8.57
C LYS A 120 -9.57 0.53 9.14
N LYS A 121 -9.13 0.81 10.36
CA LYS A 121 -9.26 2.14 10.96
C LYS A 121 -8.44 3.18 10.19
N LEU A 122 -7.20 2.84 9.87
CA LEU A 122 -6.30 3.72 9.14
C LEU A 122 -6.80 3.99 7.71
N ILE A 123 -7.26 2.94 7.02
CA ILE A 123 -7.88 3.10 5.69
C ILE A 123 -9.09 4.03 5.77
N LYS A 124 -9.94 3.86 6.78
CA LYS A 124 -11.12 4.72 6.96
C LYS A 124 -10.74 6.19 7.22
N GLN A 125 -9.64 6.45 7.91
CA GLN A 125 -9.12 7.81 8.07
C GLN A 125 -8.63 8.39 6.75
N LEU A 126 -7.90 7.60 5.94
CA LEU A 126 -7.49 8.00 4.61
C LEU A 126 -8.69 8.24 3.67
N GLU A 127 -9.73 7.40 3.75
CA GLU A 127 -11.00 7.60 3.02
C GLU A 127 -11.68 8.92 3.35
N LEU A 128 -11.70 9.29 4.63
CA LEU A 128 -12.30 10.56 5.06
C LEU A 128 -11.52 11.78 4.54
N GLN A 129 -10.22 11.65 4.35
CA GLN A 129 -9.35 12.74 3.90
C GLN A 129 -9.27 12.84 2.36
N LEU A 130 -9.34 11.73 1.65
CA LEU A 130 -9.23 11.67 0.19
C LEU A 130 -10.59 11.69 -0.52
N GLY A 131 -11.61 11.12 0.11
CA GLY A 131 -12.90 10.87 -0.50
C GLY A 131 -13.00 9.48 -1.16
N HIS A 132 -14.20 8.93 -1.15
CA HIS A 132 -14.45 7.53 -1.55
C HIS A 132 -14.03 7.23 -3.00
N SER A 133 -14.37 8.12 -3.94
CA SER A 133 -14.05 7.93 -5.36
C SER A 133 -12.55 7.90 -5.65
N GLU A 134 -11.77 8.70 -4.94
CA GLU A 134 -10.32 8.73 -5.08
C GLU A 134 -9.67 7.47 -4.51
N VAL A 135 -10.18 7.01 -3.38
CA VAL A 135 -9.74 5.75 -2.75
C VAL A 135 -10.02 4.54 -3.64
N GLU A 136 -11.22 4.46 -4.23
CA GLU A 136 -11.55 3.38 -5.18
C GLU A 136 -10.63 3.39 -6.40
N LEU A 137 -10.36 4.57 -6.95
CA LEU A 137 -9.51 4.72 -8.12
C LEU A 137 -8.08 4.25 -7.83
N ILE A 138 -7.49 4.68 -6.72
CA ILE A 138 -6.15 4.26 -6.32
C ILE A 138 -6.10 2.75 -6.06
N ASN A 139 -7.06 2.21 -5.33
CA ASN A 139 -7.14 0.78 -5.05
C ASN A 139 -7.26 -0.05 -6.32
N GLN A 140 -8.08 0.37 -7.27
CA GLN A 140 -8.25 -0.32 -8.55
C GLN A 140 -6.96 -0.24 -9.38
N GLU A 141 -6.31 0.91 -9.45
CA GLU A 141 -5.06 1.06 -10.19
C GLU A 141 -3.93 0.18 -9.62
N ILE A 142 -3.80 0.12 -8.29
CA ILE A 142 -2.82 -0.77 -7.64
C ILE A 142 -3.19 -2.24 -7.86
N TYR A 143 -4.48 -2.59 -7.79
CA TYR A 143 -4.94 -3.94 -8.08
C TYR A 143 -4.58 -4.34 -9.51
N ASP A 144 -4.89 -3.49 -10.49
CA ASP A 144 -4.60 -3.72 -11.90
C ASP A 144 -3.09 -3.85 -12.14
N ALA A 145 -2.27 -3.03 -11.48
CA ALA A 145 -0.82 -3.11 -11.61
C ALA A 145 -0.25 -4.42 -11.06
N ILE A 146 -0.78 -4.92 -9.94
CA ILE A 146 -0.30 -6.15 -9.29
C ILE A 146 -0.84 -7.40 -9.99
N TYR A 147 -2.13 -7.43 -10.29
CA TYR A 147 -2.81 -8.65 -10.73
C TYR A 147 -2.97 -8.76 -12.23
N ASP A 148 -3.13 -7.63 -12.92
CA ASP A 148 -3.27 -7.58 -14.38
C ASP A 148 -1.99 -7.12 -15.09
N LEU A 149 -0.94 -6.75 -14.32
CA LEU A 149 0.34 -6.24 -14.84
C LEU A 149 0.17 -5.00 -15.73
N LYS A 150 -0.88 -4.21 -15.49
CA LYS A 150 -1.09 -2.95 -16.19
C LYS A 150 -0.12 -1.88 -15.69
N PRO A 151 0.39 -0.99 -16.55
CA PRO A 151 1.18 0.14 -16.11
C PRO A 151 0.33 1.10 -15.28
N LEU A 152 0.96 1.81 -14.33
CA LEU A 152 0.34 2.94 -13.66
C LEU A 152 0.01 4.00 -14.72
N SER A 153 -1.26 4.35 -14.85
CA SER A 153 -1.74 5.00 -16.08
C SER A 153 -1.88 6.51 -16.00
N ARG A 154 -1.95 7.10 -14.81
CA ARG A 154 -2.18 8.53 -14.64
C ARG A 154 -1.39 9.09 -13.46
N PRO A 155 -0.78 10.29 -13.62
CA PRO A 155 -0.34 11.06 -12.46
C PRO A 155 -1.55 11.28 -11.55
N TRP A 156 -1.40 11.00 -10.28
CA TRP A 156 -2.48 11.30 -9.34
C TRP A 156 -2.61 12.81 -9.21
N PRO A 157 -3.83 13.31 -9.33
CA PRO A 157 -4.09 14.75 -9.30
C PRO A 157 -3.67 15.40 -7.98
#